data_bd899ee678c8ed808fb14688adc90f05
#
_entry.id   bd899ee678c8ed808fb14688adc90f05
#
_cell.length_a   1.000
_cell.length_b   1.000
_cell.length_c   1.000
_cell.angle_alpha   90.00
_cell.angle_beta   90.00
_cell.angle_gamma   90.00
#
_symmetry.space_group_name_H-M   'P 1'
#
loop_
_entity.id
_entity.type
_entity.pdbx_description
1 polymer ?
#
loop_
_entity_poly.entity_id
_entity_poly.type
_entity_poly.pdbx_seq_one_letter_code
_entity_poly.pdbx_strand_id
1 'polypeptide(L)'
;MTISEDTPLALEPGAGARPTKNRQADKPSRRRLLTYAVLVIAVVATLLPFVWMLLGSLKTDGEILRNPSGFLPEDPTLANYSTWFTDLNFDTFFVNSLIVAVVTVLGNLLFCSMIGYALAKIEFAGKRFLFLLVMLTLMVPGVVTFVPLFVLVSKMGLLNTYPALILPFLTSPLGVFLMRQFMMGIPDALIEAARIDGAGEFRIFARVVMPLCGPPLATLGILTFLGSWNNFLWPLVAAQSEDMYTLPVALALYSTGESATKYGLLLAGSVLVIAPIVLLFVLLQRFFIQSVATAGVK
;
A
#
# COMPACT_ATOMS: atom_id res chain seq x y z
N MET A 1 13.18 86.25 18.40
CA MET A 1 12.55 86.92 17.29
C MET A 1 12.65 85.98 16.14
N THR A 2 11.71 85.30 15.61
CA THR A 2 10.33 85.44 15.27
C THR A 2 9.72 84.10 15.03
N ILE A 3 8.65 83.79 15.75
CA ILE A 3 7.31 83.47 15.29
C ILE A 3 7.19 82.21 14.43
N SER A 4 6.55 81.23 15.08
CA SER A 4 5.81 80.10 14.66
C SER A 4 4.82 80.34 13.52
N GLU A 5 4.62 79.31 12.65
CA GLU A 5 3.34 79.15 11.98
C GLU A 5 2.87 77.71 12.11
N ASP A 6 1.75 77.61 12.77
CA ASP A 6 0.95 76.38 12.88
C ASP A 6 0.40 76.00 11.51
N THR A 7 0.64 74.69 11.09
CA THR A 7 -0.07 74.09 9.96
C THR A 7 -1.07 73.07 10.48
N PRO A 8 -2.38 73.24 10.21
CA PRO A 8 -3.41 72.33 10.71
C PRO A 8 -3.32 70.95 10.05
N LEU A 9 -3.39 69.89 10.85
CA LEU A 9 -3.59 68.50 10.47
C LEU A 9 -4.85 68.37 9.61
N ALA A 10 -4.69 68.09 8.34
CA ALA A 10 -5.76 67.65 7.45
C ALA A 10 -6.19 66.24 7.82
N LEU A 11 -7.42 66.10 8.29
CA LEU A 11 -8.11 64.84 8.48
C LEU A 11 -8.35 64.21 7.12
N GLU A 12 -7.71 63.08 6.85
CA GLU A 12 -8.01 62.25 5.66
C GLU A 12 -9.42 61.63 5.84
N PRO A 13 -10.33 61.80 4.86
CA PRO A 13 -11.63 61.16 4.87
C PRO A 13 -11.58 59.78 4.25
N GLY A 14 -12.04 58.80 4.99
CA GLY A 14 -12.70 57.68 4.36
C GLY A 14 -11.86 56.44 4.14
N ALA A 15 -11.85 55.57 5.13
CA ALA A 15 -11.61 54.14 4.94
C ALA A 15 -12.60 53.60 3.88
N GLY A 16 -12.11 53.49 2.62
CA GLY A 16 -12.85 52.89 1.54
C GLY A 16 -13.21 51.43 1.88
N ALA A 17 -14.50 51.16 1.94
CA ALA A 17 -15.05 49.83 2.07
C ALA A 17 -14.39 48.91 1.03
N ARG A 18 -13.67 47.86 1.46
CA ARG A 18 -13.14 46.83 0.58
C ARG A 18 -14.32 46.23 -0.16
N PRO A 19 -14.28 46.15 -1.51
CA PRO A 19 -15.35 45.53 -2.27
C PRO A 19 -15.42 44.06 -1.84
N THR A 20 -16.54 43.68 -1.25
CA THR A 20 -16.91 42.28 -1.03
C THR A 20 -16.92 41.61 -2.39
N LYS A 21 -15.90 40.77 -2.64
CA LYS A 21 -15.77 39.96 -3.84
C LYS A 21 -16.97 39.03 -3.89
N ASN A 22 -17.99 39.47 -4.63
CA ASN A 22 -19.20 38.73 -4.89
C ASN A 22 -18.75 37.39 -5.52
N ARG A 23 -18.82 36.28 -4.76
CA ARG A 23 -18.63 34.92 -5.27
C ARG A 23 -19.81 34.63 -6.18
N GLN A 24 -19.80 35.20 -7.38
CA GLN A 24 -20.62 34.69 -8.46
C GLN A 24 -20.17 33.25 -8.67
N ALA A 25 -21.10 32.32 -8.47
CA ALA A 25 -20.90 30.91 -8.79
C ALA A 25 -20.52 30.82 -10.28
N ASP A 26 -19.23 30.65 -10.53
CA ASP A 26 -18.63 30.61 -11.86
C ASP A 26 -19.26 29.41 -12.57
N LYS A 27 -20.12 29.67 -13.58
CA LYS A 27 -20.72 28.60 -14.40
C LYS A 27 -19.56 27.75 -14.92
N PRO A 28 -19.59 26.42 -14.75
CA PRO A 28 -18.48 25.57 -15.15
C PRO A 28 -18.18 25.79 -16.62
N SER A 29 -16.94 26.21 -16.92
CA SER A 29 -16.50 26.41 -18.30
C SER A 29 -16.65 25.08 -19.05
N ARG A 30 -16.96 25.09 -20.36
CA ARG A 30 -17.10 23.88 -21.20
C ARG A 30 -15.89 22.92 -21.01
N ARG A 31 -14.69 23.45 -20.79
CA ARG A 31 -13.49 22.65 -20.46
C ARG A 31 -13.63 21.89 -19.15
N ARG A 32 -14.14 22.51 -18.08
CA ARG A 32 -14.37 21.83 -16.79
C ARG A 32 -15.41 20.72 -16.93
N LEU A 33 -16.49 20.98 -17.67
CA LEU A 33 -17.51 19.96 -17.92
C LEU A 33 -16.94 18.76 -18.68
N LEU A 34 -16.13 19.00 -19.71
CA LEU A 34 -15.46 17.95 -20.47
C LEU A 34 -14.49 17.15 -19.58
N THR A 35 -13.71 17.83 -18.73
CA THR A 35 -12.80 17.17 -17.78
C THR A 35 -13.56 16.28 -16.81
N TYR A 36 -14.67 16.76 -16.23
CA TYR A 36 -15.49 15.93 -15.35
C TYR A 36 -16.14 14.76 -16.09
N ALA A 37 -16.60 14.94 -17.31
CA ALA A 37 -17.15 13.85 -18.12
C ALA A 37 -16.10 12.75 -18.37
N VAL A 38 -14.88 13.14 -18.78
CA VAL A 38 -13.78 12.19 -18.98
C VAL A 38 -13.42 11.47 -17.69
N LEU A 39 -13.34 12.19 -16.56
CA LEU A 39 -13.06 11.59 -15.26
C LEU A 39 -14.15 10.60 -14.84
N VAL A 40 -15.42 10.93 -15.00
CA VAL A 40 -16.53 10.02 -14.68
C VAL A 40 -16.48 8.77 -15.56
N ILE A 41 -16.27 8.93 -16.86
CA ILE A 41 -16.14 7.80 -17.80
C ILE A 41 -14.95 6.90 -17.36
N ALA A 42 -13.81 7.48 -17.04
CA ALA A 42 -12.65 6.73 -16.58
C ALA A 42 -12.93 5.97 -15.27
N VAL A 43 -13.60 6.60 -14.30
CA VAL A 43 -14.00 5.95 -13.04
C VAL A 43 -14.98 4.81 -13.30
N VAL A 44 -16.02 5.03 -14.11
CA VAL A 44 -17.00 3.99 -14.46
C VAL A 44 -16.32 2.82 -15.16
N ALA A 45 -15.47 3.09 -16.15
CA ALA A 45 -14.73 2.05 -16.88
C ALA A 45 -13.80 1.23 -15.95
N THR A 46 -13.18 1.88 -14.96
CA THR A 46 -12.31 1.22 -13.98
C THR A 46 -13.10 0.38 -12.97
N LEU A 47 -14.28 0.86 -12.55
CA LEU A 47 -15.11 0.15 -11.56
C LEU A 47 -15.94 -0.98 -12.17
N LEU A 48 -16.26 -0.89 -13.46
CA LEU A 48 -17.14 -1.84 -14.16
C LEU A 48 -16.73 -3.32 -13.97
N PRO A 49 -15.46 -3.74 -14.14
CA PRO A 49 -15.08 -5.13 -13.91
C PRO A 49 -15.27 -5.57 -12.46
N PHE A 50 -15.05 -4.69 -11.48
CA PHE A 50 -15.26 -5.02 -10.07
C PHE A 50 -16.73 -5.16 -9.72
N VAL A 51 -17.57 -4.29 -10.27
CA VAL A 51 -19.03 -4.39 -10.10
C VAL A 51 -19.55 -5.67 -10.78
N TRP A 52 -19.07 -6.00 -11.98
CA TRP A 52 -19.43 -7.24 -12.66
C TRP A 52 -18.99 -8.48 -11.85
N MET A 53 -17.78 -8.50 -11.30
CA MET A 53 -17.30 -9.55 -10.43
C MET A 53 -18.17 -9.71 -9.19
N LEU A 54 -18.54 -8.60 -8.52
CA LEU A 54 -19.40 -8.59 -7.35
C LEU A 54 -20.81 -9.12 -7.67
N LEU A 55 -21.42 -8.68 -8.77
CA LEU A 55 -22.73 -9.15 -9.20
C LEU A 55 -22.66 -10.62 -9.69
N GLY A 56 -21.60 -10.99 -10.38
CA GLY A 56 -21.35 -12.38 -10.81
C GLY A 56 -21.17 -13.35 -9.65
N SER A 57 -20.58 -12.91 -8.52
CA SER A 57 -20.44 -13.75 -7.32
C SER A 57 -21.76 -14.14 -6.68
N LEU A 58 -22.84 -13.39 -6.99
CA LEU A 58 -24.19 -13.66 -6.51
C LEU A 58 -25.02 -14.50 -7.50
N LYS A 59 -24.46 -14.92 -8.63
CA LYS A 59 -25.10 -15.76 -9.63
C LYS A 59 -24.86 -17.23 -9.39
N THR A 60 -25.77 -18.06 -9.85
CA THR A 60 -25.55 -19.50 -9.96
C THR A 60 -24.66 -19.82 -11.16
N ASP A 61 -23.89 -20.93 -11.10
CA ASP A 61 -23.05 -21.36 -12.23
C ASP A 61 -23.87 -21.57 -13.51
N GLY A 62 -25.09 -22.12 -13.38
CA GLY A 62 -25.99 -22.31 -14.50
C GLY A 62 -26.43 -21.00 -15.18
N GLU A 63 -26.61 -19.93 -14.41
CA GLU A 63 -26.91 -18.59 -14.94
C GLU A 63 -25.69 -18.01 -15.67
N ILE A 64 -24.50 -18.10 -15.06
CA ILE A 64 -23.25 -17.59 -15.68
C ILE A 64 -22.96 -18.27 -17.00
N LEU A 65 -23.17 -19.58 -17.09
CA LEU A 65 -22.95 -20.35 -18.33
C LEU A 65 -23.98 -20.04 -19.42
N ARG A 66 -25.25 -19.81 -19.03
CA ARG A 66 -26.32 -19.46 -19.99
C ARG A 66 -26.23 -18.02 -20.50
N ASN A 67 -25.88 -17.10 -19.61
CA ASN A 67 -25.81 -15.67 -19.93
C ASN A 67 -24.54 -15.04 -19.37
N PRO A 68 -23.35 -15.31 -19.97
CA PRO A 68 -22.06 -14.81 -19.47
C PRO A 68 -21.96 -13.29 -19.46
N SER A 69 -22.65 -12.60 -20.37
CA SER A 69 -22.69 -11.14 -20.48
C SER A 69 -23.78 -10.46 -19.67
N GLY A 70 -24.66 -11.22 -19.04
CA GLY A 70 -25.70 -10.68 -18.16
C GLY A 70 -25.07 -9.91 -17.00
N PHE A 71 -25.49 -8.66 -16.79
CA PHE A 71 -24.91 -7.81 -15.76
C PHE A 71 -25.55 -8.06 -14.39
N LEU A 72 -26.88 -8.16 -14.34
CA LEU A 72 -27.62 -8.38 -13.10
C LEU A 72 -27.91 -9.87 -12.89
N PRO A 73 -27.88 -10.36 -11.64
CA PRO A 73 -28.32 -11.71 -11.32
C PRO A 73 -29.84 -11.84 -11.49
N GLU A 74 -30.29 -12.94 -12.12
CA GLU A 74 -31.71 -13.28 -12.26
C GLU A 74 -32.27 -13.76 -10.90
N ASP A 75 -31.53 -14.67 -10.25
CA ASP A 75 -31.84 -15.19 -8.91
C ASP A 75 -30.62 -15.02 -7.97
N PRO A 76 -30.48 -13.88 -7.25
CA PRO A 76 -29.36 -13.63 -6.38
C PRO A 76 -29.21 -14.68 -5.27
N THR A 77 -28.02 -15.26 -5.16
CA THR A 77 -27.73 -16.29 -4.13
C THR A 77 -26.43 -15.98 -3.38
N LEU A 78 -26.39 -16.36 -2.10
CA LEU A 78 -25.18 -16.35 -1.27
C LEU A 78 -24.53 -17.74 -1.16
N ALA A 79 -25.01 -18.74 -1.91
CA ALA A 79 -24.51 -20.10 -1.86
C ALA A 79 -23.00 -20.19 -2.14
N ASN A 80 -22.49 -19.39 -3.08
CA ASN A 80 -21.06 -19.34 -3.37
C ASN A 80 -20.22 -18.91 -2.15
N TYR A 81 -20.69 -17.93 -1.40
CA TYR A 81 -20.02 -17.50 -0.17
C TYR A 81 -20.16 -18.53 0.94
N SER A 82 -21.35 -19.14 1.10
CA SER A 82 -21.56 -20.24 2.05
C SER A 82 -20.55 -21.36 1.84
N THR A 83 -20.35 -21.80 0.57
CA THR A 83 -19.37 -22.83 0.22
C THR A 83 -17.94 -22.44 0.64
N TRP A 84 -17.52 -21.17 0.46
CA TRP A 84 -16.21 -20.72 0.92
C TRP A 84 -16.05 -20.84 2.45
N PHE A 85 -17.08 -20.51 3.21
CA PHE A 85 -17.01 -20.50 4.68
C PHE A 85 -17.29 -21.87 5.33
N THR A 86 -18.07 -22.75 4.69
CA THR A 86 -18.45 -24.04 5.29
C THR A 86 -17.66 -25.21 4.74
N ASP A 87 -17.29 -25.18 3.43
CA ASP A 87 -16.77 -26.35 2.75
C ASP A 87 -15.28 -26.23 2.38
N LEU A 88 -14.74 -24.99 2.33
CA LEU A 88 -13.41 -24.72 1.76
C LEU A 88 -12.40 -24.11 2.75
N ASN A 89 -12.56 -24.25 4.05
CA ASN A 89 -11.60 -23.78 5.08
C ASN A 89 -11.11 -22.31 4.86
N PHE A 90 -12.02 -21.44 4.42
CA PHE A 90 -11.70 -20.02 4.14
C PHE A 90 -10.98 -19.31 5.29
N ASP A 91 -11.41 -19.58 6.51
CA ASP A 91 -10.84 -19.03 7.74
C ASP A 91 -9.34 -19.32 7.85
N THR A 92 -8.93 -20.57 7.57
CA THR A 92 -7.51 -20.97 7.55
C THR A 92 -6.73 -20.18 6.50
N PHE A 93 -7.21 -20.12 5.25
CA PHE A 93 -6.52 -19.42 4.17
C PHE A 93 -6.43 -17.91 4.42
N PHE A 94 -7.50 -17.33 4.97
CA PHE A 94 -7.53 -15.92 5.33
C PHE A 94 -6.55 -15.60 6.46
N VAL A 95 -6.55 -16.40 7.52
CA VAL A 95 -5.64 -16.24 8.67
C VAL A 95 -4.18 -16.41 8.24
N ASN A 96 -3.88 -17.42 7.41
CA ASN A 96 -2.53 -17.61 6.85
C ASN A 96 -2.07 -16.38 6.07
N SER A 97 -2.92 -15.88 5.15
CA SER A 97 -2.61 -14.67 4.38
C SER A 97 -2.39 -13.45 5.29
N LEU A 98 -3.21 -13.30 6.31
CA LEU A 98 -3.12 -12.20 7.26
C LEU A 98 -1.84 -12.27 8.09
N ILE A 99 -1.50 -13.44 8.64
CA ILE A 99 -0.26 -13.66 9.40
C ILE A 99 0.95 -13.34 8.53
N VAL A 100 1.01 -13.94 7.33
CA VAL A 100 2.13 -13.73 6.40
C VAL A 100 2.27 -12.25 6.03
N ALA A 101 1.16 -11.59 5.67
CA ALA A 101 1.19 -10.18 5.28
C ALA A 101 1.58 -9.27 6.45
N VAL A 102 0.97 -9.43 7.62
CA VAL A 102 1.23 -8.57 8.79
C VAL A 102 2.66 -8.73 9.29
N VAL A 103 3.15 -9.98 9.45
CA VAL A 103 4.51 -10.22 9.95
C VAL A 103 5.54 -9.72 8.94
N THR A 104 5.32 -9.91 7.64
CA THR A 104 6.18 -9.36 6.59
C THR A 104 6.21 -7.83 6.62
N VAL A 105 5.05 -7.18 6.77
CA VAL A 105 4.98 -5.72 6.91
C VAL A 105 5.75 -5.23 8.13
N LEU A 106 5.52 -5.81 9.30
CA LEU A 106 6.22 -5.43 10.53
C LEU A 106 7.75 -5.63 10.39
N GLY A 107 8.16 -6.74 9.78
CA GLY A 107 9.57 -6.99 9.47
C GLY A 107 10.16 -5.94 8.53
N ASN A 108 9.49 -5.62 7.42
CA ASN A 108 9.93 -4.57 6.51
C ASN A 108 10.02 -3.19 7.18
N LEU A 109 8.98 -2.80 7.94
CA LEU A 109 8.99 -1.53 8.65
C LEU A 109 10.15 -1.44 9.63
N LEU A 110 10.46 -2.51 10.34
CA LEU A 110 11.55 -2.56 11.30
C LEU A 110 12.92 -2.60 10.60
N PHE A 111 13.17 -3.65 9.82
CA PHE A 111 14.51 -3.91 9.28
C PHE A 111 14.90 -2.91 8.18
N CYS A 112 13.99 -2.57 7.26
CA CYS A 112 14.30 -1.57 6.25
C CYS A 112 14.55 -0.19 6.85
N SER A 113 13.84 0.17 7.94
CA SER A 113 14.08 1.43 8.64
C SER A 113 15.42 1.43 9.38
N MET A 114 15.78 0.33 10.07
CA MET A 114 17.07 0.22 10.75
C MET A 114 18.24 0.29 9.75
N ILE A 115 18.16 -0.46 8.65
CA ILE A 115 19.18 -0.45 7.59
C ILE A 115 19.22 0.94 6.92
N GLY A 116 18.04 1.51 6.63
CA GLY A 116 17.91 2.85 6.05
C GLY A 116 18.54 3.92 6.94
N TYR A 117 18.31 3.86 8.26
CA TYR A 117 18.92 4.76 9.25
C TYR A 117 20.44 4.62 9.27
N ALA A 118 20.96 3.40 9.38
CA ALA A 118 22.39 3.15 9.38
C ALA A 118 23.06 3.70 8.11
N LEU A 119 22.45 3.44 6.94
CA LEU A 119 22.96 3.92 5.65
C LEU A 119 22.74 5.42 5.42
N ALA A 120 21.84 6.09 6.16
CA ALA A 120 21.62 7.54 6.05
C ALA A 120 22.50 8.33 7.03
N LYS A 121 22.51 7.95 8.32
CA LYS A 121 22.91 8.80 9.45
C LYS A 121 24.14 8.30 10.21
N ILE A 122 24.51 7.03 10.08
CA ILE A 122 25.69 6.51 10.75
C ILE A 122 26.86 6.53 9.76
N GLU A 123 28.03 7.01 10.22
CA GLU A 123 29.26 6.94 9.45
C GLU A 123 30.07 5.70 9.85
N PHE A 124 30.33 4.82 8.87
CA PHE A 124 31.14 3.62 9.04
C PHE A 124 31.84 3.23 7.74
N ALA A 125 32.93 2.47 7.87
CA ALA A 125 33.68 1.97 6.72
C ALA A 125 32.83 1.02 5.87
N GLY A 126 32.84 1.22 4.54
CA GLY A 126 32.06 0.37 3.62
C GLY A 126 30.59 0.79 3.39
N LYS A 127 30.08 1.87 4.03
CA LYS A 127 28.72 2.39 3.86
C LYS A 127 28.30 2.54 2.39
N ARG A 128 29.17 3.12 1.54
CA ARG A 128 28.91 3.29 0.11
C ARG A 128 28.79 1.97 -0.63
N PHE A 129 29.66 1.02 -0.28
CA PHE A 129 29.65 -0.32 -0.89
C PHE A 129 28.37 -1.09 -0.52
N LEU A 130 27.98 -1.07 0.75
CA LEU A 130 26.73 -1.71 1.18
C LEU A 130 25.49 -1.09 0.50
N PHE A 131 25.47 0.24 0.38
CA PHE A 131 24.39 0.89 -0.36
C PHE A 131 24.39 0.51 -1.84
N LEU A 132 25.57 0.40 -2.48
CA LEU A 132 25.68 -0.08 -3.86
C LEU A 132 25.12 -1.52 -3.98
N LEU A 133 25.41 -2.42 -3.04
CA LEU A 133 24.83 -3.77 -3.03
C LEU A 133 23.30 -3.73 -2.97
N VAL A 134 22.71 -2.88 -2.12
CA VAL A 134 21.26 -2.68 -2.10
C VAL A 134 20.73 -2.24 -3.46
N MET A 135 21.41 -1.30 -4.12
CA MET A 135 21.03 -0.83 -5.47
C MET A 135 21.15 -1.93 -6.53
N LEU A 136 22.23 -2.70 -6.50
CA LEU A 136 22.43 -3.84 -7.41
C LEU A 136 21.33 -4.91 -7.22
N THR A 137 20.91 -5.16 -5.98
CA THR A 137 19.82 -6.10 -5.69
C THR A 137 18.49 -5.65 -6.30
N LEU A 138 18.21 -4.33 -6.36
CA LEU A 138 17.03 -3.79 -7.04
C LEU A 138 17.02 -4.05 -8.55
N MET A 139 18.19 -4.19 -9.16
CA MET A 139 18.30 -4.45 -10.60
C MET A 139 18.10 -5.93 -10.97
N VAL A 140 18.16 -6.83 -9.98
CA VAL A 140 17.96 -8.27 -10.21
C VAL A 140 16.46 -8.57 -10.24
N PRO A 141 15.90 -9.06 -11.37
CA PRO A 141 14.51 -9.47 -11.41
C PRO A 141 14.22 -10.61 -10.43
N GLY A 142 13.15 -10.48 -9.63
CA GLY A 142 12.80 -11.47 -8.61
C GLY A 142 12.61 -12.91 -9.15
N VAL A 143 12.20 -13.04 -10.41
CA VAL A 143 12.04 -14.34 -11.05
C VAL A 143 13.39 -15.08 -11.19
N VAL A 144 14.50 -14.38 -11.35
CA VAL A 144 15.85 -15.00 -11.46
C VAL A 144 16.26 -15.63 -10.12
N THR A 145 15.90 -15.01 -9.01
CA THR A 145 16.24 -15.47 -7.65
C THR A 145 15.26 -16.52 -7.12
N PHE A 146 14.14 -16.75 -7.80
CA PHE A 146 13.06 -17.61 -7.33
C PHE A 146 13.51 -19.06 -7.10
N VAL A 147 14.13 -19.70 -8.09
CA VAL A 147 14.60 -21.10 -7.98
C VAL A 147 15.73 -21.24 -6.96
N PRO A 148 16.79 -20.41 -6.96
CA PRO A 148 17.82 -20.44 -5.90
C PRO A 148 17.25 -20.27 -4.50
N LEU A 149 16.26 -19.38 -4.33
CA LEU A 149 15.59 -19.15 -3.04
C LEU A 149 14.82 -20.38 -2.58
N PHE A 150 14.07 -21.02 -3.50
CA PHE A 150 13.35 -22.26 -3.20
C PHE A 150 14.32 -23.37 -2.75
N VAL A 151 15.43 -23.57 -3.47
CA VAL A 151 16.44 -24.55 -3.10
C VAL A 151 17.04 -24.26 -1.72
N LEU A 152 17.30 -22.99 -1.41
CA LEU A 152 17.83 -22.59 -0.11
C LEU A 152 16.84 -22.93 1.02
N VAL A 153 15.58 -22.48 0.88
CA VAL A 153 14.52 -22.73 1.88
C VAL A 153 14.24 -24.22 2.06
N SER A 154 14.25 -24.96 0.96
CA SER A 154 14.11 -26.44 0.97
C SER A 154 15.25 -27.12 1.72
N LYS A 155 16.50 -26.73 1.47
CA LYS A 155 17.67 -27.27 2.19
C LYS A 155 17.68 -26.92 3.68
N MET A 156 17.06 -25.81 4.05
CA MET A 156 16.87 -25.43 5.46
C MET A 156 15.76 -26.23 6.16
N GLY A 157 15.00 -27.05 5.42
CA GLY A 157 13.87 -27.82 5.95
C GLY A 157 12.68 -26.95 6.38
N LEU A 158 12.54 -25.75 5.79
CA LEU A 158 11.52 -24.78 6.19
C LEU A 158 10.24 -24.87 5.32
N LEU A 159 10.23 -25.64 4.24
CA LEU A 159 9.04 -25.76 3.40
C LEU A 159 7.81 -26.13 4.22
N ASN A 160 6.65 -25.67 3.80
CA ASN A 160 5.37 -25.87 4.47
C ASN A 160 5.31 -25.29 5.89
N THR A 161 5.95 -24.14 6.12
CA THR A 161 5.92 -23.41 7.40
C THR A 161 5.80 -21.90 7.19
N TYR A 162 5.28 -21.17 8.19
CA TYR A 162 5.26 -19.71 8.15
C TYR A 162 6.66 -19.07 7.95
N PRO A 163 7.76 -19.56 8.58
CA PRO A 163 9.10 -19.07 8.26
C PRO A 163 9.45 -19.13 6.78
N ALA A 164 9.08 -20.17 6.05
CA ALA A 164 9.32 -20.24 4.61
C ALA A 164 8.60 -19.13 3.84
N LEU A 165 7.38 -18.78 4.26
CA LEU A 165 6.55 -17.76 3.61
C LEU A 165 7.00 -16.33 3.96
N ILE A 166 7.61 -16.12 5.13
CA ILE A 166 7.86 -14.80 5.72
C ILE A 166 9.33 -14.38 5.62
N LEU A 167 10.29 -15.24 6.04
CA LEU A 167 11.70 -14.87 6.19
C LEU A 167 12.32 -14.25 4.93
N PRO A 168 12.09 -14.77 3.70
CA PRO A 168 12.66 -14.21 2.50
C PRO A 168 12.25 -12.77 2.22
N PHE A 169 11.14 -12.34 2.79
CA PHE A 169 10.50 -11.04 2.51
C PHE A 169 10.51 -10.07 3.70
N LEU A 170 11.23 -10.38 4.80
CA LEU A 170 11.32 -9.50 5.97
C LEU A 170 12.03 -8.17 5.68
N THR A 171 12.81 -8.12 4.61
CA THR A 171 13.43 -6.88 4.12
C THR A 171 13.27 -6.79 2.61
N SER A 172 13.18 -5.57 2.09
CA SER A 172 13.16 -5.32 0.66
C SER A 172 14.17 -4.24 0.28
N PRO A 173 14.92 -4.41 -0.81
CA PRO A 173 15.87 -3.39 -1.27
C PRO A 173 15.18 -2.05 -1.53
N LEU A 174 13.94 -2.07 -2.09
CA LEU A 174 13.13 -0.87 -2.29
C LEU A 174 12.77 -0.19 -0.97
N GLY A 175 12.43 -0.97 0.07
CA GLY A 175 12.13 -0.45 1.40
C GLY A 175 13.34 0.23 2.03
N VAL A 176 14.51 -0.40 1.95
CA VAL A 176 15.78 0.18 2.44
C VAL A 176 16.10 1.48 1.70
N PHE A 177 15.97 1.49 0.38
CA PHE A 177 16.19 2.69 -0.44
C PHE A 177 15.24 3.82 -0.04
N LEU A 178 13.95 3.55 0.04
CA LEU A 178 12.90 4.52 0.38
C LEU A 178 13.15 5.14 1.77
N MET A 179 13.41 4.31 2.77
CA MET A 179 13.66 4.79 4.13
C MET A 179 14.95 5.59 4.21
N ARG A 180 16.02 5.13 3.57
CA ARG A 180 17.29 5.88 3.50
C ARG A 180 17.10 7.25 2.86
N GLN A 181 16.43 7.33 1.71
CA GLN A 181 16.23 8.60 0.99
C GLN A 181 15.45 9.62 1.82
N PHE A 182 14.42 9.16 2.52
CA PHE A 182 13.68 10.03 3.41
C PHE A 182 14.53 10.49 4.61
N MET A 183 15.21 9.56 5.28
CA MET A 183 16.03 9.85 6.46
C MET A 183 17.21 10.78 6.16
N MET A 184 17.75 10.77 4.95
CA MET A 184 18.76 11.74 4.52
C MET A 184 18.24 13.19 4.55
N GLY A 185 16.95 13.40 4.38
CA GLY A 185 16.33 14.73 4.46
C GLY A 185 16.09 15.22 5.90
N ILE A 186 16.27 14.39 6.92
CA ILE A 186 16.15 14.80 8.33
C ILE A 186 17.40 15.61 8.70
N PRO A 187 17.27 16.82 9.30
CA PRO A 187 18.40 17.64 9.73
C PRO A 187 19.32 16.90 10.71
N ASP A 188 20.62 16.91 10.47
CA ASP A 188 21.60 16.26 11.35
C ASP A 188 21.68 16.94 12.71
N ALA A 189 21.39 18.24 12.82
CA ALA A 189 21.31 18.97 14.07
C ALA A 189 20.37 18.32 15.12
N LEU A 190 19.27 17.67 14.69
CA LEU A 190 18.39 16.95 15.61
C LEU A 190 19.05 15.70 16.20
N ILE A 191 19.86 15.02 15.41
CA ILE A 191 20.59 13.82 15.82
C ILE A 191 21.76 14.19 16.75
N GLU A 192 22.47 15.27 16.41
CA GLU A 192 23.59 15.79 17.20
C GLU A 192 23.11 16.31 18.56
N ALA A 193 22.00 17.05 18.62
CA ALA A 193 21.41 17.48 19.88
C ALA A 193 21.08 16.29 20.79
N ALA A 194 20.46 15.25 20.25
CA ALA A 194 20.16 14.03 21.01
C ALA A 194 21.41 13.30 21.48
N ARG A 195 22.52 13.32 20.71
CA ARG A 195 23.81 12.76 21.15
C ARG A 195 24.44 13.57 22.28
N ILE A 196 24.34 14.92 22.24
CA ILE A 196 24.79 15.80 23.33
C ILE A 196 24.00 15.51 24.60
N ASP A 197 22.68 15.22 24.49
CA ASP A 197 21.83 14.80 25.62
C ASP A 197 22.12 13.37 26.12
N GLY A 198 23.14 12.68 25.57
CA GLY A 198 23.57 11.34 25.99
C GLY A 198 22.70 10.22 25.44
N ALA A 199 21.89 10.43 24.40
CA ALA A 199 21.12 9.35 23.77
C ALA A 199 22.03 8.47 22.89
N GLY A 200 21.97 7.15 23.11
CA GLY A 200 22.62 6.17 22.21
C GLY A 200 21.85 6.04 20.88
N GLU A 201 22.52 5.52 19.84
CA GLU A 201 22.01 5.44 18.45
C GLU A 201 20.63 4.77 18.34
N PHE A 202 20.38 3.68 19.08
CA PHE A 202 19.07 3.02 19.07
C PHE A 202 17.97 3.91 19.66
N ARG A 203 18.28 4.69 20.70
CA ARG A 203 17.32 5.65 21.28
C ARG A 203 17.03 6.79 20.31
N ILE A 204 18.05 7.30 19.61
CA ILE A 204 17.93 8.32 18.57
C ILE A 204 17.05 7.78 17.44
N PHE A 205 17.36 6.59 16.94
CA PHE A 205 16.54 5.92 15.92
C PHE A 205 15.06 5.83 16.33
N ALA A 206 14.79 5.22 17.50
CA ALA A 206 13.44 4.90 17.92
C ALA A 206 12.61 6.13 18.34
N ARG A 207 13.24 7.12 19.01
CA ARG A 207 12.51 8.26 19.64
C ARG A 207 12.61 9.57 18.88
N VAL A 208 13.61 9.75 18.04
CA VAL A 208 13.81 10.97 17.26
C VAL A 208 13.47 10.74 15.81
N VAL A 209 14.11 9.76 15.16
CA VAL A 209 14.01 9.56 13.71
C VAL A 209 12.71 8.85 13.30
N MET A 210 12.36 7.73 13.93
CA MET A 210 11.18 6.94 13.56
C MET A 210 9.86 7.73 13.63
N PRO A 211 9.59 8.57 14.65
CA PRO A 211 8.38 9.40 14.69
C PRO A 211 8.27 10.39 13.52
N LEU A 212 9.40 10.85 12.98
CA LEU A 212 9.44 11.75 11.83
C LEU A 212 9.19 11.01 10.49
N CYS A 213 9.36 9.68 10.47
CA CYS A 213 9.22 8.85 9.28
C CYS A 213 7.79 8.36 9.01
N GLY A 214 6.76 8.98 9.61
CA GLY A 214 5.35 8.55 9.42
C GLY A 214 4.95 8.35 7.96
N PRO A 215 5.12 9.35 7.06
CA PRO A 215 4.72 9.20 5.66
C PRO A 215 5.45 8.07 4.91
N PRO A 216 6.79 7.93 4.94
CA PRO A 216 7.46 6.83 4.25
C PRO A 216 7.16 5.46 4.88
N LEU A 217 6.95 5.38 6.20
CA LEU A 217 6.52 4.15 6.85
C LEU A 217 5.14 3.69 6.37
N ALA A 218 4.18 4.62 6.26
CA ALA A 218 2.87 4.31 5.70
C ALA A 218 2.98 3.80 4.26
N THR A 219 3.78 4.47 3.43
CA THR A 219 4.02 4.05 2.04
C THR A 219 4.66 2.67 1.96
N LEU A 220 5.71 2.43 2.74
CA LEU A 220 6.39 1.13 2.80
C LEU A 220 5.44 0.04 3.28
N GLY A 221 4.67 0.30 4.35
CA GLY A 221 3.71 -0.66 4.90
C GLY A 221 2.65 -1.06 3.87
N ILE A 222 2.08 -0.09 3.14
CA ILE A 222 1.09 -0.36 2.11
C ILE A 222 1.67 -1.17 0.95
N LEU A 223 2.84 -0.77 0.43
CA LEU A 223 3.49 -1.49 -0.67
C LEU A 223 3.85 -2.92 -0.27
N THR A 224 4.37 -3.11 0.94
CA THR A 224 4.70 -4.44 1.46
C THR A 224 3.45 -5.29 1.69
N PHE A 225 2.37 -4.70 2.24
CA PHE A 225 1.11 -5.41 2.41
C PHE A 225 0.55 -5.89 1.08
N LEU A 226 0.45 -4.98 0.09
CA LEU A 226 -0.04 -5.33 -1.25
C LEU A 226 0.83 -6.40 -1.91
N GLY A 227 2.15 -6.29 -1.81
CA GLY A 227 3.09 -7.27 -2.35
C GLY A 227 2.97 -8.64 -1.68
N SER A 228 2.81 -8.69 -0.37
CA SER A 228 2.66 -9.93 0.40
C SER A 228 1.27 -10.55 0.23
N TRP A 229 0.21 -9.74 0.34
CA TRP A 229 -1.18 -10.19 0.21
C TRP A 229 -1.49 -10.80 -1.16
N ASN A 230 -0.98 -10.18 -2.24
CA ASN A 230 -1.19 -10.65 -3.62
C ASN A 230 -0.13 -11.67 -4.06
N ASN A 231 0.81 -12.06 -3.18
CA ASN A 231 1.85 -13.02 -3.54
C ASN A 231 1.22 -14.40 -3.74
N PHE A 232 1.35 -14.90 -4.96
CA PHE A 232 0.82 -16.19 -5.37
C PHE A 232 1.94 -17.23 -5.62
N LEU A 233 2.94 -16.85 -6.42
CA LEU A 233 3.94 -17.81 -6.91
C LEU A 233 4.78 -18.41 -5.78
N TRP A 234 5.21 -17.61 -4.83
CA TRP A 234 6.04 -18.11 -3.74
C TRP A 234 5.26 -19.02 -2.78
N PRO A 235 4.10 -18.63 -2.24
CA PRO A 235 3.29 -19.52 -1.44
C PRO A 235 2.86 -20.79 -2.16
N LEU A 236 2.62 -20.75 -3.47
CA LEU A 236 2.24 -21.94 -4.28
C LEU A 236 3.30 -23.04 -4.24
N VAL A 237 4.58 -22.67 -4.20
CA VAL A 237 5.67 -23.68 -4.16
C VAL A 237 6.17 -23.97 -2.74
N ALA A 238 6.04 -23.01 -1.82
CA ALA A 238 6.55 -23.13 -0.46
C ALA A 238 5.56 -23.80 0.51
N ALA A 239 4.26 -23.60 0.31
CA ALA A 239 3.19 -24.28 1.06
C ALA A 239 2.84 -25.60 0.33
N GLN A 240 2.95 -26.72 1.04
CA GLN A 240 2.76 -28.06 0.45
C GLN A 240 1.49 -28.76 0.94
N SER A 241 0.79 -28.17 1.90
CA SER A 241 -0.45 -28.69 2.46
C SER A 241 -1.51 -27.61 2.54
N GLU A 242 -2.77 -28.00 2.53
CA GLU A 242 -3.92 -27.11 2.49
C GLU A 242 -3.97 -26.16 3.71
N ASP A 243 -3.59 -26.62 4.87
CA ASP A 243 -3.50 -25.86 6.12
C ASP A 243 -2.48 -24.72 6.08
N MET A 244 -1.56 -24.72 5.11
CA MET A 244 -0.57 -23.66 4.91
C MET A 244 -0.85 -22.77 3.69
N TYR A 245 -1.91 -23.06 2.92
CA TYR A 245 -2.23 -22.23 1.76
C TYR A 245 -2.64 -20.81 2.17
N THR A 246 -2.17 -19.85 1.38
CA THR A 246 -2.67 -18.47 1.43
C THR A 246 -3.93 -18.34 0.56
N LEU A 247 -4.72 -17.31 0.81
CA LEU A 247 -5.99 -17.11 0.11
C LEU A 247 -5.84 -17.03 -1.43
N PRO A 248 -4.83 -16.33 -2.02
CA PRO A 248 -4.60 -16.39 -3.46
C PRO A 248 -4.25 -17.78 -4.00
N VAL A 249 -3.51 -18.59 -3.23
CA VAL A 249 -3.18 -19.96 -3.62
C VAL A 249 -4.42 -20.84 -3.60
N ALA A 250 -5.19 -20.80 -2.52
CA ALA A 250 -6.45 -21.52 -2.41
C ALA A 250 -7.40 -21.17 -3.57
N LEU A 251 -7.61 -19.86 -3.83
CA LEU A 251 -8.44 -19.40 -4.94
C LEU A 251 -7.99 -19.98 -6.29
N ALA A 252 -6.69 -19.98 -6.57
CA ALA A 252 -6.16 -20.51 -7.83
C ALA A 252 -6.34 -22.02 -7.95
N LEU A 253 -6.10 -22.78 -6.86
CA LEU A 253 -6.25 -24.23 -6.86
C LEU A 253 -7.72 -24.65 -7.01
N TYR A 254 -8.65 -23.94 -6.34
CA TYR A 254 -10.08 -24.20 -6.50
C TYR A 254 -10.66 -23.69 -7.84
N SER A 255 -9.93 -22.86 -8.58
CA SER A 255 -10.30 -22.48 -9.95
C SER A 255 -9.90 -23.50 -11.02
N THR A 256 -9.19 -24.57 -10.62
CA THR A 256 -8.72 -25.66 -11.50
C THR A 256 -9.32 -27.01 -11.08
N GLY A 257 -9.18 -28.02 -11.89
CA GLY A 257 -9.68 -29.38 -11.60
C GLY A 257 -11.22 -29.47 -11.64
N GLU A 258 -11.81 -30.21 -10.71
CA GLU A 258 -13.26 -30.47 -10.67
C GLU A 258 -14.10 -29.20 -10.48
N SER A 259 -13.54 -28.18 -9.89
CA SER A 259 -14.21 -26.88 -9.66
C SER A 259 -13.99 -25.86 -10.79
N ALA A 260 -13.28 -26.20 -11.87
CA ALA A 260 -12.95 -25.31 -12.98
C ALA A 260 -14.19 -24.66 -13.66
N THR A 261 -15.37 -25.27 -13.52
CA THR A 261 -16.64 -24.77 -14.07
C THR A 261 -17.49 -23.99 -13.05
N LYS A 262 -17.03 -23.88 -11.80
CA LYS A 262 -17.75 -23.16 -10.74
C LYS A 262 -17.38 -21.67 -10.74
N TYR A 263 -17.80 -20.96 -11.77
CA TYR A 263 -17.49 -19.54 -11.97
C TYR A 263 -18.02 -18.65 -10.87
N GLY A 264 -19.23 -18.93 -10.33
CA GLY A 264 -19.80 -18.18 -9.21
C GLY A 264 -18.92 -18.27 -7.95
N LEU A 265 -18.41 -19.48 -7.66
CA LEU A 265 -17.49 -19.73 -6.55
C LEU A 265 -16.16 -18.97 -6.74
N LEU A 266 -15.59 -18.99 -7.96
CA LEU A 266 -14.37 -18.27 -8.29
C LEU A 266 -14.55 -16.75 -8.12
N LEU A 267 -15.67 -16.20 -8.59
CA LEU A 267 -15.98 -14.77 -8.44
C LEU A 267 -16.19 -14.39 -6.98
N ALA A 268 -16.87 -15.21 -6.18
CA ALA A 268 -17.04 -14.99 -4.75
C ALA A 268 -15.68 -15.00 -4.02
N GLY A 269 -14.83 -15.99 -4.29
CA GLY A 269 -13.46 -16.03 -3.77
C GLY A 269 -12.63 -14.81 -4.17
N SER A 270 -12.76 -14.34 -5.40
CA SER A 270 -12.09 -13.12 -5.87
C SER A 270 -12.55 -11.88 -5.11
N VAL A 271 -13.86 -11.75 -4.80
CA VAL A 271 -14.39 -10.67 -3.95
C VAL A 271 -13.76 -10.75 -2.55
N LEU A 272 -13.68 -11.96 -1.97
CA LEU A 272 -13.10 -12.16 -0.64
C LEU A 272 -11.59 -11.81 -0.61
N VAL A 273 -10.84 -12.11 -1.68
CA VAL A 273 -9.42 -11.73 -1.81
C VAL A 273 -9.25 -10.21 -1.90
N ILE A 274 -10.13 -9.51 -2.62
CA ILE A 274 -10.02 -8.06 -2.84
C ILE A 274 -10.52 -7.27 -1.63
N ALA A 275 -11.47 -7.77 -0.86
CA ALA A 275 -12.10 -7.05 0.24
C ALA A 275 -11.10 -6.44 1.25
N PRO A 276 -10.06 -7.15 1.76
CA PRO A 276 -9.08 -6.58 2.67
C PRO A 276 -8.23 -5.47 2.03
N ILE A 277 -7.93 -5.58 0.73
CA ILE A 277 -7.19 -4.54 -0.01
C ILE A 277 -8.00 -3.25 -0.06
N VAL A 278 -9.29 -3.34 -0.42
CA VAL A 278 -10.19 -2.19 -0.47
C VAL A 278 -10.35 -1.58 0.91
N LEU A 279 -10.52 -2.40 1.95
CA LEU A 279 -10.60 -1.94 3.33
C LEU A 279 -9.35 -1.18 3.74
N LEU A 280 -8.17 -1.75 3.49
CA LEU A 280 -6.89 -1.10 3.78
C LEU A 280 -6.75 0.22 3.03
N PHE A 281 -7.13 0.27 1.75
CA PHE A 281 -7.09 1.51 0.97
C PHE A 281 -8.01 2.58 1.57
N VAL A 282 -9.25 2.25 1.91
CA VAL A 282 -10.20 3.20 2.53
C VAL A 282 -9.67 3.74 3.86
N LEU A 283 -9.04 2.90 4.68
CA LEU A 283 -8.47 3.30 5.96
C LEU A 283 -7.23 4.19 5.80
N LEU A 284 -6.39 3.91 4.79
CA LEU A 284 -5.08 4.55 4.62
C LEU A 284 -5.03 5.62 3.51
N GLN A 285 -6.13 5.87 2.77
CA GLN A 285 -6.18 6.83 1.65
C GLN A 285 -5.69 8.24 2.03
N ARG A 286 -5.93 8.68 3.27
CA ARG A 286 -5.46 9.99 3.76
C ARG A 286 -3.94 10.15 3.72
N PHE A 287 -3.19 9.07 3.94
CA PHE A 287 -1.72 9.08 3.88
C PHE A 287 -1.20 9.14 2.43
N PHE A 288 -1.93 8.54 1.47
CA PHE A 288 -1.62 8.65 0.05
C PHE A 288 -1.76 10.08 -0.48
N ILE A 289 -2.85 10.74 -0.13
CA ILE A 289 -3.14 12.10 -0.61
C ILE A 289 -2.07 13.09 -0.12
N GLN A 290 -1.61 12.94 1.12
CA GLN A 290 -0.56 13.80 1.69
C GLN A 290 0.80 13.61 1.01
N SER A 291 1.18 12.37 0.67
CA SER A 291 2.47 12.09 0.02
C SER A 291 2.54 12.64 -1.40
N VAL A 292 1.43 12.59 -2.16
CA VAL A 292 1.34 13.13 -3.52
C VAL A 292 1.30 14.66 -3.50
N ALA A 293 0.59 15.27 -2.54
CA ALA A 293 0.51 16.72 -2.41
C ALA A 293 1.87 17.37 -2.07
N THR A 294 2.67 16.72 -1.24
CA THR A 294 4.03 17.22 -0.88
C THR A 294 5.05 17.01 -1.99
N ALA A 295 4.87 16.02 -2.86
CA ALA A 295 5.75 15.79 -4.01
C ALA A 295 5.51 16.79 -5.17
N GLY A 296 4.32 17.40 -5.25
CA GLY A 296 3.93 18.34 -6.31
C GLY A 296 4.23 19.82 -6.03
N VAL A 297 4.73 20.17 -4.84
CA VAL A 297 5.10 21.53 -4.46
C VAL A 297 6.62 21.62 -4.34
N LYS A 298 7.27 21.76 -5.49
CA LYS A 298 8.64 22.24 -5.64
C LYS A 298 8.65 23.43 -6.58
#